data_20f5d936fca7b78b6c0f9bd4de69cdbb
#
_entry.id   20f5d936fca7b78b6c0f9bd4de69cdbb
#
_cell.length_a   1.000
_cell.length_b   1.000
_cell.length_c   1.000
_cell.angle_alpha   90.00
_cell.angle_beta   90.00
_cell.angle_gamma   90.00
#
_symmetry.space_group_name_H-M   'P 1'
#
loop_
_entity.id
_entity.type
_entity.pdbx_description
1 polymer ?
#
loop_
_entity_poly.entity_id
_entity_poly.type
_entity_poly.pdbx_seq_one_letter_code
_entity_poly.pdbx_strand_id
1 'polypeptide(L)'
;MTDLIDDVMGFNPNDLTIFNAPEATSTNNTVYRTNPKDSKAEDGHYRSKLRVIYNPNDIKQSIVKQATYAMNDQDGFFMVKSALANGDRNCPIFKAWKKLWFSGDETKKAWAKQMFDKSESQWCLVQVIEDENRPEMVGQIKVMKLPKAIYVKLEALINPSPESKKTPVPVMDYIFGRVLEMDVTPGPDDPQHPERKNREIKYDLCSFETDPTPVIKVDGTPFFTDEELELIETYNNARNDLAKAKTEKKKQEAQQILSDNQAAVRELYVKVIAYLKENAIDLVKECAYQPWTPEVTTRVNNWIETVLALKDPKSETIMVAPTVEETPTEASADEFLGIMDDQKEDDLPF
;
A
#
# COMPACT_ATOMS: atom_id res chain seq x y z
N MET A 1 19.54 18.46 -2.71
CA MET A 1 18.51 19.52 -2.68
C MET A 1 17.42 18.95 -1.79
N THR A 2 17.32 19.41 -0.56
CA THR A 2 16.29 19.00 0.40
C THR A 2 14.93 19.41 -0.18
N ASP A 3 13.99 18.49 -0.18
CA ASP A 3 12.63 18.79 -0.63
C ASP A 3 11.99 19.76 0.38
N LEU A 4 11.18 20.71 -0.07
CA LEU A 4 10.53 21.68 0.82
C LEU A 4 9.63 21.01 1.84
N ILE A 5 9.07 19.86 1.50
CA ILE A 5 8.30 19.06 2.44
C ILE A 5 9.20 18.48 3.54
N ASP A 6 10.46 18.14 3.22
CA ASP A 6 11.45 17.67 4.18
C ASP A 6 11.80 18.77 5.19
N ASP A 7 11.96 20.01 4.71
CA ASP A 7 12.26 21.19 5.54
C ASP A 7 11.09 21.55 6.48
N VAL A 8 9.85 21.46 5.99
CA VAL A 8 8.64 21.79 6.78
C VAL A 8 8.29 20.70 7.77
N MET A 9 8.51 19.43 7.40
CA MET A 9 8.11 18.27 8.20
C MET A 9 9.30 17.50 8.82
N GLY A 10 10.54 17.90 8.53
CA GLY A 10 11.76 17.25 9.03
C GLY A 10 11.92 15.82 8.48
N PHE A 11 11.61 15.59 7.19
CA PHE A 11 11.54 14.29 6.57
C PHE A 11 12.51 14.15 5.39
N ASN A 12 13.13 12.98 5.27
CA ASN A 12 13.87 12.56 4.09
C ASN A 12 13.12 11.40 3.41
N PRO A 13 12.83 11.46 2.09
CA PRO A 13 12.12 10.37 1.39
C PRO A 13 12.73 8.98 1.57
N ASN A 14 14.04 8.91 1.83
CA ASN A 14 14.73 7.65 2.11
C ASN A 14 14.40 7.08 3.51
N ASP A 15 13.75 7.86 4.38
CA ASP A 15 13.36 7.45 5.73
C ASP A 15 11.93 6.90 5.78
N LEU A 16 11.28 6.65 4.64
CA LEU A 16 9.99 5.96 4.59
C LEU A 16 10.14 4.57 5.18
N THR A 17 9.66 4.42 6.41
CA THR A 17 9.62 3.13 7.08
C THR A 17 8.25 2.51 6.93
N ILE A 18 8.22 1.21 6.61
CA ILE A 18 6.99 0.43 6.56
C ILE A 18 6.73 -0.07 7.98
N PHE A 19 5.61 0.34 8.58
CA PHE A 19 5.30 0.06 9.98
C PHE A 19 4.27 -1.06 10.14
N ASN A 20 4.42 -1.80 11.23
CA ASN A 20 3.34 -2.56 11.84
C ASN A 20 2.59 -1.64 12.81
N ALA A 21 1.30 -1.43 12.58
CA ALA A 21 0.54 -0.41 13.29
C ALA A 21 -0.12 -0.90 14.59
N PRO A 22 -0.27 -0.06 15.62
CA PRO A 22 -1.03 -0.35 16.85
C PRO A 22 -2.57 -0.23 16.67
N GLU A 23 -3.34 -0.56 17.68
CA GLU A 23 -4.78 -0.89 17.68
C GLU A 23 -5.80 0.16 17.20
N ALA A 24 -6.81 -0.20 16.35
CA ALA A 24 -8.07 0.52 16.15
C ALA A 24 -9.20 -0.19 15.38
N THR A 25 -10.41 0.35 15.48
CA THR A 25 -11.65 -0.15 14.85
C THR A 25 -11.88 0.47 13.48
N SER A 26 -12.03 -0.36 12.43
CA SER A 26 -12.34 0.10 11.07
C SER A 26 -13.85 0.07 10.81
N THR A 27 -14.39 1.13 10.22
CA THR A 27 -15.72 1.18 9.63
C THR A 27 -15.60 1.06 8.10
N ASN A 28 -16.52 0.34 7.45
CA ASN A 28 -16.46 0.06 6.01
C ASN A 28 -16.43 1.33 5.10
N ASN A 29 -16.77 2.51 5.64
CA ASN A 29 -16.80 3.77 4.88
C ASN A 29 -15.43 4.47 4.74
N THR A 30 -14.40 4.02 5.43
CA THR A 30 -13.06 4.63 5.39
C THR A 30 -12.18 4.09 4.29
N VAL A 31 -12.50 2.91 3.75
CA VAL A 31 -11.66 2.21 2.77
C VAL A 31 -12.15 2.47 1.34
N TYR A 32 -11.24 2.96 0.50
CA TYR A 32 -11.45 3.04 -0.95
C TYR A 32 -11.14 1.70 -1.61
N ARG A 33 -12.07 1.24 -2.45
CA ARG A 33 -11.92 0.00 -3.22
C ARG A 33 -12.35 0.24 -4.65
N THR A 34 -11.59 -0.32 -5.59
CA THR A 34 -11.94 -0.38 -7.01
C THR A 34 -12.38 -1.80 -7.33
N ASN A 35 -13.56 -1.94 -7.87
CA ASN A 35 -14.08 -3.25 -8.27
C ASN A 35 -14.73 -3.12 -9.66
N PRO A 36 -14.23 -3.84 -10.68
CA PRO A 36 -14.84 -3.82 -12.02
C PRO A 36 -16.36 -4.15 -12.03
N LYS A 37 -16.83 -4.92 -11.03
CA LYS A 37 -18.27 -5.22 -10.90
C LYS A 37 -19.14 -3.99 -10.58
N ASP A 38 -18.52 -2.95 -10.02
CA ASP A 38 -19.20 -1.70 -9.68
C ASP A 38 -19.07 -0.67 -10.81
N SER A 39 -18.42 -1.05 -11.92
CA SER A 39 -18.26 -0.19 -13.09
C SER A 39 -19.63 0.06 -13.77
N LYS A 40 -19.82 1.32 -14.16
CA LYS A 40 -20.93 1.77 -15.01
C LYS A 40 -20.55 1.85 -16.48
N ALA A 41 -19.27 1.65 -16.81
CA ALA A 41 -18.76 1.68 -18.17
C ALA A 41 -19.15 0.39 -18.93
N GLU A 42 -19.46 0.53 -20.22
CA GLU A 42 -19.87 -0.60 -21.08
C GLU A 42 -18.77 -1.67 -21.23
N ASP A 43 -17.51 -1.26 -21.15
CA ASP A 43 -16.35 -2.17 -21.24
C ASP A 43 -16.04 -2.89 -19.92
N GLY A 44 -16.76 -2.58 -18.85
CA GLY A 44 -16.59 -3.17 -17.52
C GLY A 44 -15.32 -2.70 -16.78
N HIS A 45 -14.62 -1.71 -17.32
CA HIS A 45 -13.44 -1.14 -16.66
C HIS A 45 -13.85 -0.19 -15.54
N TYR A 46 -13.23 -0.30 -14.38
CA TYR A 46 -13.41 0.67 -13.30
C TYR A 46 -12.35 1.77 -13.41
N ARG A 47 -12.79 2.99 -13.77
CA ARG A 47 -11.91 4.14 -13.94
C ARG A 47 -12.06 5.13 -12.80
N SER A 48 -10.92 5.57 -12.28
CA SER A 48 -10.85 6.66 -11.30
C SER A 48 -9.46 7.29 -11.30
N LYS A 49 -9.36 8.53 -10.78
CA LYS A 49 -8.10 9.22 -10.55
C LYS A 49 -7.91 9.46 -9.07
N LEU A 50 -6.75 9.06 -8.57
CA LEU A 50 -6.42 9.12 -7.16
C LEU A 50 -5.11 9.88 -6.96
N ARG A 51 -4.99 10.57 -5.83
CA ARG A 51 -3.71 11.06 -5.33
C ARG A 51 -3.29 10.20 -4.15
N VAL A 52 -2.22 9.44 -4.29
CA VAL A 52 -1.57 8.85 -3.12
C VAL A 52 -0.90 9.98 -2.36
N ILE A 53 -1.18 10.15 -1.09
CA ILE A 53 -0.69 11.26 -0.28
C ILE A 53 0.06 10.77 0.95
N TYR A 54 1.01 11.57 1.41
CA TYR A 54 1.65 11.34 2.70
C TYR A 54 0.62 11.37 3.83
N ASN A 55 0.91 10.64 4.91
CA ASN A 55 0.13 10.76 6.14
C ASN A 55 0.45 12.12 6.80
N PRO A 56 -0.52 13.06 6.88
CA PRO A 56 -0.24 14.39 7.40
C PRO A 56 0.06 14.40 8.91
N ASN A 57 -0.30 13.34 9.63
CA ASN A 57 -0.02 13.20 11.05
C ASN A 57 1.41 12.71 11.32
N ASP A 58 1.90 11.82 10.46
CA ASP A 58 3.28 11.31 10.51
C ASP A 58 3.69 10.82 9.12
N ILE A 59 4.50 11.61 8.44
CA ILE A 59 4.96 11.32 7.07
C ILE A 59 5.68 9.96 6.97
N LYS A 60 6.43 9.57 8.01
CA LYS A 60 7.15 8.29 8.05
C LYS A 60 6.19 7.10 8.04
N GLN A 61 4.96 7.31 8.46
CA GLN A 61 3.89 6.31 8.48
C GLN A 61 2.90 6.47 7.32
N SER A 62 3.38 6.87 6.15
CA SER A 62 2.54 7.07 4.97
C SER A 62 2.19 5.76 4.25
N ILE A 63 2.98 4.71 4.45
CA ILE A 63 2.71 3.36 3.97
C ILE A 63 2.75 2.41 5.15
N VAL A 64 1.62 1.76 5.44
CA VAL A 64 1.49 0.80 6.54
C VAL A 64 1.44 -0.62 5.97
N LYS A 65 2.35 -1.47 6.43
CA LYS A 65 2.38 -2.88 6.07
C LYS A 65 1.47 -3.68 7.01
N GLN A 66 0.58 -4.47 6.45
CA GLN A 66 -0.23 -5.44 7.19
C GLN A 66 0.06 -6.84 6.71
N ALA A 67 0.27 -7.75 7.64
CA ALA A 67 0.36 -9.18 7.37
C ALA A 67 -0.93 -9.87 7.81
N THR A 68 -1.51 -10.69 6.94
CA THR A 68 -2.77 -11.40 7.20
C THR A 68 -2.63 -12.87 6.84
N TYR A 69 -3.37 -13.70 7.56
CA TYR A 69 -3.58 -15.11 7.18
C TYR A 69 -4.97 -15.24 6.56
N ALA A 70 -5.04 -15.92 5.43
CA ALA A 70 -6.28 -16.27 4.74
C ALA A 70 -6.59 -17.76 5.01
N MET A 71 -7.77 -18.04 5.49
CA MET A 71 -8.19 -19.38 5.93
C MET A 71 -9.57 -19.70 5.39
N ASN A 72 -9.84 -21.01 5.25
CA ASN A 72 -11.15 -21.49 4.87
C ASN A 72 -11.54 -22.65 5.81
N ASP A 73 -12.72 -22.59 6.40
CA ASP A 73 -13.31 -23.62 7.25
C ASP A 73 -14.72 -23.97 6.78
N GLN A 74 -15.45 -24.76 7.56
CA GLN A 74 -16.84 -25.15 7.25
C GLN A 74 -17.81 -23.95 7.18
N ASP A 75 -17.49 -22.85 7.88
CA ASP A 75 -18.27 -21.64 7.92
C ASP A 75 -17.86 -20.65 6.80
N GLY A 76 -16.88 -21.04 5.96
CA GLY A 76 -16.41 -20.29 4.80
C GLY A 76 -15.09 -19.59 5.00
N PHE A 77 -14.77 -18.74 4.02
CA PHE A 77 -13.51 -17.98 3.99
C PHE A 77 -13.48 -16.88 5.04
N PHE A 78 -12.34 -16.76 5.75
CA PHE A 78 -12.08 -15.69 6.68
C PHE A 78 -10.60 -15.28 6.70
N MET A 79 -10.33 -14.06 7.15
CA MET A 79 -8.99 -13.51 7.25
C MET A 79 -8.75 -12.96 8.64
N VAL A 80 -7.53 -13.15 9.14
CA VAL A 80 -7.07 -12.56 10.40
C VAL A 80 -5.76 -11.83 10.21
N LYS A 81 -5.57 -10.71 10.92
CA LYS A 81 -4.27 -10.04 10.96
C LYS A 81 -3.26 -10.91 11.71
N SER A 82 -2.01 -10.90 11.27
CA SER A 82 -0.96 -11.69 11.90
C SER A 82 -0.63 -11.13 13.28
N ALA A 83 -0.92 -11.89 14.32
CA ALA A 83 -0.53 -11.56 15.68
C ALA A 83 1.00 -11.49 15.84
N LEU A 84 1.72 -12.41 15.19
CA LEU A 84 3.19 -12.42 15.20
C LEU A 84 3.79 -11.13 14.61
N ALA A 85 3.30 -10.69 13.45
CA ALA A 85 3.79 -9.46 12.80
C ALA A 85 3.52 -8.20 13.65
N ASN A 86 2.66 -8.31 14.65
CA ASN A 86 2.34 -7.25 15.60
C ASN A 86 2.93 -7.54 17.02
N GLY A 87 3.99 -8.35 17.08
CA GLY A 87 4.77 -8.57 18.29
C GLY A 87 4.26 -9.69 19.22
N ASP A 88 3.12 -10.32 18.92
CA ASP A 88 2.61 -11.43 19.72
C ASP A 88 3.30 -12.75 19.33
N ARG A 89 4.34 -13.09 20.08
CA ARG A 89 5.07 -14.36 19.92
C ARG A 89 4.23 -15.61 20.26
N ASN A 90 3.07 -15.44 20.86
CA ASN A 90 2.17 -16.54 21.20
C ASN A 90 1.18 -16.89 20.10
N CYS A 91 1.30 -16.26 18.91
CA CYS A 91 0.46 -16.54 17.76
C CYS A 91 0.31 -18.04 17.48
N PRO A 92 -0.89 -18.63 17.58
CA PRO A 92 -1.08 -20.08 17.39
C PRO A 92 -0.76 -20.54 15.97
N ILE A 93 -1.02 -19.71 14.96
CA ILE A 93 -0.69 -20.01 13.56
C ILE A 93 0.83 -20.14 13.40
N PHE A 94 1.60 -19.20 13.96
CA PHE A 94 3.06 -19.30 13.92
C PHE A 94 3.60 -20.52 14.65
N LYS A 95 3.02 -20.87 15.80
CA LYS A 95 3.39 -22.09 16.51
C LYS A 95 3.13 -23.36 15.69
N ALA A 96 2.00 -23.43 15.00
CA ALA A 96 1.67 -24.54 14.10
C ALA A 96 2.63 -24.59 12.90
N TRP A 97 2.90 -23.43 12.26
CA TRP A 97 3.88 -23.32 11.19
C TRP A 97 5.27 -23.78 11.65
N LYS A 98 5.79 -23.25 12.77
CA LYS A 98 7.11 -23.64 13.33
C LYS A 98 7.21 -25.15 13.57
N LYS A 99 6.17 -25.75 14.12
CA LYS A 99 6.13 -27.21 14.40
C LYS A 99 6.26 -28.05 13.12
N LEU A 100 5.63 -27.62 12.02
CA LEU A 100 5.70 -28.32 10.74
C LEU A 100 7.02 -28.03 10.02
N TRP A 101 7.46 -26.78 10.02
CA TRP A 101 8.66 -26.33 9.31
C TRP A 101 9.93 -27.01 9.84
N PHE A 102 10.08 -27.06 11.17
CA PHE A 102 11.24 -27.68 11.83
C PHE A 102 11.08 -29.17 12.13
N SER A 103 10.14 -29.86 11.51
CA SER A 103 9.92 -31.30 11.69
C SER A 103 10.98 -32.19 11.05
N GLY A 104 11.87 -31.67 10.21
CA GLY A 104 12.82 -32.45 9.40
C GLY A 104 12.19 -33.18 8.20
N ASP A 105 10.91 -32.98 7.93
CA ASP A 105 10.14 -33.66 6.87
C ASP A 105 9.75 -32.63 5.81
N GLU A 106 10.27 -32.81 4.58
CA GLU A 106 10.04 -31.86 3.47
C GLU A 106 8.56 -31.76 3.07
N THR A 107 7.79 -32.84 3.22
CA THR A 107 6.33 -32.81 2.96
C THR A 107 5.64 -31.90 3.95
N LYS A 108 6.06 -31.94 5.23
CA LYS A 108 5.50 -31.05 6.26
C LYS A 108 5.93 -29.60 6.08
N LYS A 109 7.14 -29.35 5.59
CA LYS A 109 7.57 -27.99 5.24
C LYS A 109 6.73 -27.42 4.10
N ALA A 110 6.53 -28.19 3.01
CA ALA A 110 5.65 -27.78 1.92
C ALA A 110 4.22 -27.49 2.41
N TRP A 111 3.71 -28.35 3.30
CA TRP A 111 2.41 -28.16 3.94
C TRP A 111 2.36 -26.90 4.80
N ALA A 112 3.40 -26.65 5.59
CA ALA A 112 3.50 -25.42 6.37
C ALA A 112 3.44 -24.17 5.50
N LYS A 113 4.18 -24.14 4.40
CA LYS A 113 4.19 -23.05 3.43
C LYS A 113 2.80 -22.85 2.79
N GLN A 114 2.13 -23.91 2.40
CA GLN A 114 0.82 -23.83 1.75
C GLN A 114 -0.29 -23.35 2.68
N MET A 115 -0.33 -23.85 3.93
CA MET A 115 -1.47 -23.66 4.81
C MET A 115 -1.33 -22.51 5.82
N PHE A 116 -0.10 -22.17 6.19
CA PHE A 116 0.16 -21.21 7.27
C PHE A 116 0.97 -19.98 6.82
N ASP A 117 1.14 -19.79 5.51
CA ASP A 117 1.82 -18.62 4.99
C ASP A 117 0.97 -17.35 5.17
N LYS A 118 1.66 -16.23 5.34
CA LYS A 118 1.02 -14.94 5.50
C LYS A 118 1.08 -14.16 4.19
N SER A 119 0.02 -13.46 3.85
CA SER A 119 0.03 -12.48 2.79
C SER A 119 0.30 -11.10 3.37
N GLU A 120 1.17 -10.34 2.70
CA GLU A 120 1.49 -8.96 3.09
C GLU A 120 0.80 -7.98 2.15
N SER A 121 0.34 -6.87 2.72
CA SER A 121 -0.32 -5.82 1.97
C SER A 121 0.10 -4.45 2.47
N GLN A 122 0.25 -3.51 1.56
CA GLN A 122 0.58 -2.14 1.84
C GLN A 122 -0.70 -1.29 1.80
N TRP A 123 -0.83 -0.38 2.77
CA TRP A 123 -1.95 0.52 2.91
C TRP A 123 -1.47 1.95 2.95
N CYS A 124 -2.18 2.85 2.30
CA CYS A 124 -1.85 4.27 2.27
C CYS A 124 -3.11 5.13 2.28
N LEU A 125 -2.93 6.44 2.42
CA LEU A 125 -3.99 7.41 2.18
C LEU A 125 -4.05 7.75 0.69
N VAL A 126 -5.27 7.84 0.18
CA VAL A 126 -5.56 8.34 -1.16
C VAL A 126 -6.62 9.43 -1.08
N GLN A 127 -6.45 10.48 -1.87
CA GLN A 127 -7.50 11.44 -2.14
C GLN A 127 -8.13 11.11 -3.49
N VAL A 128 -9.46 11.06 -3.55
CA VAL A 128 -10.19 10.81 -4.79
C VAL A 128 -10.25 12.11 -5.59
N ILE A 129 -9.64 12.13 -6.77
CA ILE A 129 -9.65 13.29 -7.67
C ILE A 129 -10.80 13.18 -8.66
N GLU A 130 -11.04 11.96 -9.15
CA GLU A 130 -12.11 11.66 -10.08
C GLU A 130 -12.57 10.21 -9.88
N ASP A 131 -13.87 9.97 -9.88
CA ASP A 131 -14.45 8.63 -9.85
C ASP A 131 -15.75 8.63 -10.65
N GLU A 132 -15.72 8.06 -11.86
CA GLU A 132 -16.87 8.02 -12.77
C GLU A 132 -18.05 7.21 -12.19
N ASN A 133 -17.76 6.28 -11.31
CA ASN A 133 -18.74 5.38 -10.71
C ASN A 133 -19.33 5.94 -9.41
N ARG A 134 -18.54 6.76 -8.68
CA ARG A 134 -18.89 7.32 -7.37
C ARG A 134 -18.46 8.79 -7.28
N PRO A 135 -19.07 9.70 -8.07
CA PRO A 135 -18.69 11.12 -8.11
C PRO A 135 -18.82 11.82 -6.75
N GLU A 136 -19.66 11.30 -5.85
CA GLU A 136 -19.81 11.79 -4.48
C GLU A 136 -18.57 11.56 -3.59
N MET A 137 -17.62 10.76 -4.06
CA MET A 137 -16.35 10.53 -3.33
C MET A 137 -15.25 11.52 -3.71
N VAL A 138 -15.45 12.34 -4.74
CA VAL A 138 -14.44 13.33 -5.17
C VAL A 138 -14.08 14.27 -4.02
N GLY A 139 -12.78 14.50 -3.83
CA GLY A 139 -12.21 15.26 -2.72
C GLY A 139 -11.96 14.45 -1.45
N GLN A 140 -12.72 13.38 -1.21
CA GLN A 140 -12.61 12.61 0.03
C GLN A 140 -11.25 11.91 0.15
N ILE A 141 -10.74 11.88 1.39
CA ILE A 141 -9.51 11.15 1.72
C ILE A 141 -9.91 9.82 2.32
N LYS A 142 -9.37 8.74 1.77
CA LYS A 142 -9.67 7.35 2.13
C LYS A 142 -8.40 6.55 2.36
N VAL A 143 -8.54 5.45 3.08
CA VAL A 143 -7.49 4.43 3.18
C VAL A 143 -7.63 3.46 2.01
N MET A 144 -6.54 3.12 1.36
CA MET A 144 -6.53 2.17 0.24
C MET A 144 -5.48 1.08 0.46
N LYS A 145 -5.89 -0.18 0.24
CA LYS A 145 -4.93 -1.27 0.05
C LYS A 145 -4.32 -1.12 -1.33
N LEU A 146 -3.01 -0.89 -1.40
CA LEU A 146 -2.29 -0.81 -2.66
C LEU A 146 -2.15 -2.21 -3.28
N PRO A 147 -2.68 -2.44 -4.49
CA PRO A 147 -2.35 -3.62 -5.24
C PRO A 147 -0.83 -3.71 -5.48
N LYS A 148 -0.26 -4.91 -5.42
CA LYS A 148 1.19 -5.11 -5.60
C LYS A 148 1.72 -4.45 -6.87
N ALA A 149 1.01 -4.58 -7.99
CA ALA A 149 1.39 -3.96 -9.26
C ALA A 149 1.49 -2.41 -9.18
N ILE A 150 0.62 -1.77 -8.41
CA ILE A 150 0.65 -0.32 -8.19
C ILE A 150 1.76 0.04 -7.21
N TYR A 151 1.93 -0.75 -6.13
CA TYR A 151 2.98 -0.52 -5.14
C TYR A 151 4.37 -0.55 -5.78
N VAL A 152 4.65 -1.54 -6.64
CA VAL A 152 5.92 -1.63 -7.38
C VAL A 152 6.14 -0.40 -8.29
N LYS A 153 5.09 0.09 -8.96
CA LYS A 153 5.18 1.31 -9.77
C LYS A 153 5.45 2.55 -8.92
N LEU A 154 4.79 2.67 -7.76
CA LEU A 154 5.00 3.75 -6.80
C LEU A 154 6.44 3.74 -6.26
N GLU A 155 6.91 2.58 -5.81
CA GLU A 155 8.26 2.41 -5.28
C GLU A 155 9.33 2.74 -6.31
N ALA A 156 9.17 2.30 -7.56
CA ALA A 156 10.09 2.61 -8.65
C ALA A 156 10.16 4.11 -9.01
N LEU A 157 9.13 4.89 -8.69
CA LEU A 157 9.14 6.34 -8.86
C LEU A 157 9.79 7.05 -7.66
N ILE A 158 9.48 6.62 -6.43
CA ILE A 158 10.02 7.24 -5.20
C ILE A 158 11.50 6.86 -5.03
N ASN A 159 11.84 5.58 -5.20
CA ASN A 159 13.18 5.02 -5.04
C ASN A 159 13.63 4.31 -6.32
N PRO A 160 13.93 5.04 -7.40
CA PRO A 160 14.40 4.41 -8.62
C PRO A 160 15.74 3.71 -8.38
N SER A 161 15.93 2.53 -8.97
CA SER A 161 17.20 1.80 -8.84
C SER A 161 18.37 2.69 -9.30
N PRO A 162 19.54 2.61 -8.64
CA PRO A 162 20.72 3.39 -9.03
C PRO A 162 21.13 3.19 -10.50
N GLU A 163 20.88 2.00 -11.04
CA GLU A 163 21.17 1.62 -12.43
C GLU A 163 20.27 2.34 -13.44
N SER A 164 19.05 2.71 -13.04
CA SER A 164 18.08 3.38 -13.92
C SER A 164 18.46 4.80 -14.28
N LYS A 165 19.36 5.44 -13.51
CA LYS A 165 19.73 6.87 -13.64
C LYS A 165 18.54 7.84 -13.62
N LYS A 166 17.38 7.38 -13.12
CA LYS A 166 16.18 8.21 -12.99
C LYS A 166 16.25 9.02 -11.71
N THR A 167 15.73 10.24 -11.76
CA THR A 167 15.58 11.08 -10.58
C THR A 167 14.33 10.63 -9.79
N PRO A 168 14.40 10.55 -8.47
CA PRO A 168 13.23 10.30 -7.62
C PRO A 168 12.11 11.32 -7.91
N VAL A 169 10.87 10.84 -7.98
CA VAL A 169 9.67 11.66 -8.20
C VAL A 169 8.90 11.74 -6.89
N PRO A 170 8.54 12.94 -6.41
CA PRO A 170 7.79 13.11 -5.16
C PRO A 170 6.29 12.78 -5.36
N VAL A 171 5.98 11.52 -5.70
CA VAL A 171 4.64 11.07 -6.11
C VAL A 171 3.57 11.36 -5.05
N MET A 172 3.93 11.23 -3.76
CA MET A 172 3.00 11.38 -2.64
C MET A 172 2.93 12.81 -2.10
N ASP A 173 3.72 13.74 -2.64
CA ASP A 173 3.78 15.14 -2.21
C ASP A 173 2.42 15.84 -2.36
N TYR A 174 2.06 16.73 -1.45
CA TYR A 174 0.76 17.39 -1.45
C TYR A 174 0.60 18.42 -2.57
N ILE A 175 1.70 19.02 -3.02
CA ILE A 175 1.72 20.09 -4.04
C ILE A 175 2.24 19.55 -5.37
N PHE A 176 3.38 18.84 -5.36
CA PHE A 176 4.08 18.36 -6.56
C PHE A 176 3.89 16.87 -6.85
N GLY A 177 3.01 16.20 -6.14
CA GLY A 177 2.79 14.79 -6.34
C GLY A 177 2.05 14.45 -7.64
N ARG A 178 1.81 13.17 -7.88
CA ARG A 178 1.26 12.66 -9.14
C ARG A 178 -0.11 12.02 -8.95
N VAL A 179 -0.97 12.19 -9.93
CA VAL A 179 -2.22 11.43 -10.00
C VAL A 179 -1.92 10.00 -10.40
N LEU A 180 -2.54 9.07 -9.71
CA LEU A 180 -2.63 7.67 -10.08
C LEU A 180 -3.91 7.49 -10.91
N GLU A 181 -3.75 7.26 -12.20
CA GLU A 181 -4.85 6.83 -13.07
C GLU A 181 -5.11 5.34 -12.83
N MET A 182 -6.29 5.06 -12.33
CA MET A 182 -6.80 3.72 -12.13
C MET A 182 -7.64 3.33 -13.33
N ASP A 183 -7.20 2.37 -14.12
CA ASP A 183 -7.99 1.65 -15.11
C ASP A 183 -7.93 0.17 -14.75
N VAL A 184 -8.93 -0.26 -14.00
CA VAL A 184 -8.98 -1.58 -13.37
C VAL A 184 -9.90 -2.47 -14.20
N THR A 185 -9.32 -3.56 -14.71
CA THR A 185 -10.05 -4.47 -15.62
C THR A 185 -10.43 -5.76 -14.91
N PRO A 186 -11.56 -6.38 -15.30
CA PRO A 186 -11.85 -7.73 -14.87
C PRO A 186 -10.83 -8.71 -15.44
N GLY A 187 -10.39 -9.66 -14.63
CA GLY A 187 -9.59 -10.77 -15.11
C GLY A 187 -10.39 -11.77 -15.94
N PRO A 188 -9.73 -12.73 -16.57
CA PRO A 188 -10.42 -13.81 -17.29
C PRO A 188 -11.28 -14.63 -16.32
N ASP A 189 -12.38 -15.15 -16.84
CA ASP A 189 -13.17 -16.12 -16.11
C ASP A 189 -12.34 -17.38 -15.84
N ASP A 190 -12.45 -17.93 -14.62
CA ASP A 190 -11.79 -19.18 -14.26
C ASP A 190 -12.48 -20.34 -15.00
N PRO A 191 -11.80 -21.03 -15.94
CA PRO A 191 -12.41 -22.13 -16.71
C PRO A 191 -12.82 -23.32 -15.81
N GLN A 192 -12.17 -23.49 -14.66
CA GLN A 192 -12.45 -24.57 -13.71
C GLN A 192 -13.59 -24.21 -12.75
N HIS A 193 -13.88 -22.91 -12.62
CA HIS A 193 -14.91 -22.38 -11.72
C HIS A 193 -15.74 -21.29 -12.41
N PRO A 194 -16.55 -21.63 -13.42
CA PRO A 194 -17.33 -20.67 -14.20
C PRO A 194 -18.34 -19.87 -13.36
N GLU A 195 -18.70 -20.38 -12.17
CA GLU A 195 -19.51 -19.65 -11.19
C GLU A 195 -18.75 -18.50 -10.50
N ARG A 196 -17.42 -18.48 -10.63
CA ARG A 196 -16.53 -17.49 -9.99
C ARG A 196 -16.03 -16.44 -10.99
N LYS A 197 -16.96 -15.85 -11.76
CA LYS A 197 -16.64 -14.84 -12.76
C LYS A 197 -15.86 -13.65 -12.18
N ASN A 198 -14.88 -13.16 -12.94
CA ASN A 198 -14.09 -11.97 -12.63
C ASN A 198 -13.36 -12.03 -11.27
N ARG A 199 -12.76 -13.17 -10.93
CA ARG A 199 -12.08 -13.36 -9.65
C ARG A 199 -10.77 -12.60 -9.58
N GLU A 200 -10.07 -12.52 -10.69
CA GLU A 200 -8.84 -11.73 -10.81
C GLU A 200 -9.17 -10.30 -11.23
N ILE A 201 -8.64 -9.35 -10.52
CA ILE A 201 -8.66 -7.94 -10.86
C ILE A 201 -7.28 -7.57 -11.38
N LYS A 202 -7.22 -6.96 -12.58
CA LYS A 202 -5.97 -6.56 -13.20
C LYS A 202 -5.76 -5.05 -13.07
N TYR A 203 -4.51 -4.67 -12.77
CA TYR A 203 -4.06 -3.30 -12.57
C TYR A 203 -2.98 -2.89 -13.57
N ASP A 204 -2.87 -3.61 -14.69
CA ASP A 204 -1.78 -3.43 -15.67
C ASP A 204 -1.88 -2.06 -16.35
N LEU A 205 -3.09 -1.58 -16.61
CA LEU A 205 -3.37 -0.30 -17.25
C LEU A 205 -3.27 0.90 -16.30
N CYS A 206 -3.16 0.66 -14.99
CA CYS A 206 -2.99 1.75 -14.03
C CYS A 206 -1.61 2.39 -14.17
N SER A 207 -1.53 3.72 -14.12
CA SER A 207 -0.28 4.47 -14.25
C SER A 207 -0.29 5.75 -13.44
N PHE A 208 0.90 6.30 -13.18
CA PHE A 208 1.03 7.63 -12.60
C PHE A 208 1.20 8.67 -13.72
N GLU A 209 0.47 9.77 -13.65
CA GLU A 209 0.62 10.91 -14.56
C GLU A 209 2.02 11.51 -14.46
N THR A 210 2.48 12.15 -15.55
CA THR A 210 3.81 12.78 -15.62
C THR A 210 3.84 14.16 -14.99
N ASP A 211 2.70 14.85 -14.98
CA ASP A 211 2.60 16.21 -14.50
C ASP A 211 2.17 16.26 -13.03
N PRO A 212 2.72 17.20 -12.25
CA PRO A 212 2.31 17.36 -10.87
C PRO A 212 0.89 17.91 -10.79
N THR A 213 0.13 17.37 -9.83
CA THR A 213 -1.23 17.82 -9.55
C THR A 213 -1.37 18.02 -8.04
N PRO A 214 -1.63 19.22 -7.55
CA PRO A 214 -1.82 19.45 -6.12
C PRO A 214 -3.09 18.76 -5.59
N VAL A 215 -3.16 18.57 -4.28
CA VAL A 215 -4.37 18.07 -3.60
C VAL A 215 -5.51 19.09 -3.73
N ILE A 216 -6.75 18.60 -3.62
CA ILE A 216 -7.98 19.40 -3.65
C ILE A 216 -8.64 19.41 -2.25
N LYS A 217 -9.68 20.21 -2.08
CA LYS A 217 -10.50 20.17 -0.85
C LYS A 217 -11.37 18.92 -0.79
N VAL A 218 -11.83 18.57 0.40
CA VAL A 218 -12.69 17.38 0.61
C VAL A 218 -14.08 17.51 -0.04
N ASP A 219 -14.47 18.70 -0.43
CA ASP A 219 -15.68 18.97 -1.22
C ASP A 219 -15.45 18.90 -2.74
N GLY A 220 -14.26 18.54 -3.18
CA GLY A 220 -13.88 18.42 -4.58
C GLY A 220 -13.47 19.75 -5.24
N THR A 221 -13.48 20.87 -4.51
CA THR A 221 -13.06 22.17 -5.08
C THR A 221 -11.54 22.34 -5.00
N PRO A 222 -10.93 23.20 -5.84
CA PRO A 222 -9.50 23.50 -5.78
C PRO A 222 -9.08 24.00 -4.38
N PHE A 223 -7.95 23.48 -3.88
CA PHE A 223 -7.41 23.92 -2.60
C PHE A 223 -6.67 25.27 -2.71
N PHE A 224 -5.92 25.45 -3.79
CA PHE A 224 -5.11 26.64 -4.06
C PHE A 224 -5.87 27.62 -4.96
N THR A 225 -5.62 28.91 -4.76
CA THR A 225 -6.11 29.98 -5.68
C THR A 225 -5.32 29.97 -6.98
N ASP A 226 -5.79 30.71 -7.99
CA ASP A 226 -5.11 30.80 -9.28
C ASP A 226 -3.70 31.40 -9.12
N GLU A 227 -3.53 32.41 -8.24
CA GLU A 227 -2.22 33.02 -7.96
C GLU A 227 -1.29 32.03 -7.23
N GLU A 228 -1.83 31.22 -6.30
CA GLU A 228 -1.06 30.18 -5.63
C GLU A 228 -0.66 29.07 -6.62
N LEU A 229 -1.52 28.70 -7.56
CA LEU A 229 -1.21 27.74 -8.63
C LEU A 229 -0.12 28.26 -9.59
N GLU A 230 -0.17 29.54 -9.97
CA GLU A 230 0.88 30.18 -10.78
C GLU A 230 2.24 30.18 -10.06
N LEU A 231 2.25 30.43 -8.76
CA LEU A 231 3.45 30.33 -7.92
C LEU A 231 4.01 28.90 -7.89
N ILE A 232 3.13 27.90 -7.70
CA ILE A 232 3.50 26.48 -7.69
C ILE A 232 4.09 26.09 -9.05
N GLU A 233 3.47 26.49 -10.15
CA GLU A 233 3.94 26.20 -11.49
C GLU A 233 5.32 26.85 -11.75
N THR A 234 5.47 28.14 -11.41
CA THR A 234 6.75 28.86 -11.52
C THR A 234 7.86 28.17 -10.77
N TYR A 235 7.59 27.76 -9.53
CA TYR A 235 8.54 27.05 -8.70
C TYR A 235 8.90 25.66 -9.28
N ASN A 236 7.91 24.90 -9.76
CA ASN A 236 8.12 23.60 -10.39
C ASN A 236 8.93 23.69 -11.69
N ASN A 237 8.63 24.70 -12.51
CA ASN A 237 9.38 24.96 -13.75
C ASN A 237 10.85 25.29 -13.45
N ALA A 238 11.11 26.13 -12.45
CA ALA A 238 12.48 26.44 -12.02
C ALA A 238 13.23 25.20 -11.49
N ARG A 239 12.55 24.28 -10.76
CA ARG A 239 13.15 22.98 -10.34
C ARG A 239 13.54 22.13 -11.55
N ASN A 240 12.64 22.04 -12.53
CA ASN A 240 12.88 21.28 -13.76
C ASN A 240 14.01 21.88 -14.59
N ASP A 241 14.05 23.21 -14.69
CA ASP A 241 15.10 23.94 -15.42
C ASP A 241 16.44 23.77 -14.74
N LEU A 242 16.50 23.83 -13.41
CA LEU A 242 17.72 23.59 -12.67
C LEU A 242 18.26 22.17 -12.90
N ALA A 243 17.38 21.16 -12.89
CA ALA A 243 17.75 19.77 -13.14
C ALA A 243 18.29 19.53 -14.58
N LYS A 244 17.79 20.30 -15.56
CA LYS A 244 18.16 20.19 -16.98
C LYS A 244 19.26 21.17 -17.41
N ALA A 245 19.65 22.11 -16.54
CA ALA A 245 20.56 23.20 -16.89
C ALA A 245 21.97 22.70 -17.22
N LYS A 246 22.43 23.04 -18.43
CA LYS A 246 23.79 22.69 -18.91
C LYS A 246 24.80 23.83 -18.72
N THR A 247 24.33 25.04 -18.42
CA THR A 247 25.19 26.25 -18.27
C THR A 247 25.02 26.85 -16.90
N GLU A 248 26.10 27.39 -16.33
CA GLU A 248 26.08 28.03 -15.01
C GLU A 248 25.08 29.18 -14.93
N LYS A 249 24.96 29.98 -16.02
CA LYS A 249 23.97 31.06 -16.09
C LYS A 249 22.55 30.57 -15.88
N LYS A 250 22.12 29.50 -16.59
CA LYS A 250 20.78 28.92 -16.43
C LYS A 250 20.57 28.31 -15.05
N LYS A 251 21.62 27.72 -14.45
CA LYS A 251 21.52 27.22 -13.08
C LYS A 251 21.30 28.34 -12.08
N GLN A 252 22.04 29.46 -12.23
CA GLN A 252 21.89 30.61 -11.35
C GLN A 252 20.52 31.25 -11.47
N GLU A 253 20.01 31.44 -12.71
CA GLU A 253 18.66 31.96 -12.95
C GLU A 253 17.59 31.07 -12.27
N ALA A 254 17.64 29.76 -12.47
CA ALA A 254 16.71 28.83 -11.83
C ALA A 254 16.84 28.82 -10.29
N GLN A 255 18.06 28.84 -9.76
CA GLN A 255 18.31 28.94 -8.32
C GLN A 255 17.77 30.23 -7.71
N GLN A 256 17.88 31.36 -8.42
CA GLN A 256 17.34 32.63 -7.96
C GLN A 256 15.82 32.54 -7.83
N ILE A 257 15.11 32.04 -8.87
CA ILE A 257 13.65 31.87 -8.84
C ILE A 257 13.23 30.97 -7.68
N LEU A 258 13.94 29.86 -7.45
CA LEU A 258 13.67 28.97 -6.33
C LEU A 258 13.85 29.67 -4.98
N SER A 259 14.95 30.42 -4.82
CA SER A 259 15.23 31.17 -3.59
C SER A 259 14.17 32.22 -3.29
N ASP A 260 13.78 33.00 -4.32
CA ASP A 260 12.81 34.09 -4.18
C ASP A 260 11.41 33.59 -3.80
N ASN A 261 11.04 32.37 -4.24
CA ASN A 261 9.72 31.81 -4.02
C ASN A 261 9.67 30.78 -2.87
N GLN A 262 10.80 30.37 -2.32
CA GLN A 262 10.88 29.32 -1.33
C GLN A 262 10.00 29.58 -0.09
N ALA A 263 10.03 30.78 0.45
CA ALA A 263 9.26 31.15 1.62
C ALA A 263 7.74 31.05 1.37
N ALA A 264 7.28 31.56 0.23
CA ALA A 264 5.87 31.52 -0.14
C ALA A 264 5.39 30.08 -0.36
N VAL A 265 6.15 29.25 -1.08
CA VAL A 265 5.79 27.83 -1.26
C VAL A 265 5.79 27.08 0.07
N ARG A 266 6.72 27.41 0.98
CA ARG A 266 6.71 26.85 2.35
C ARG A 266 5.42 27.18 3.12
N GLU A 267 4.92 28.40 2.99
CA GLU A 267 3.63 28.79 3.59
C GLU A 267 2.47 27.97 3.00
N LEU A 268 2.49 27.67 1.70
CA LEU A 268 1.51 26.78 1.08
C LEU A 268 1.55 25.37 1.66
N TYR A 269 2.75 24.83 1.94
CA TYR A 269 2.85 23.54 2.64
C TYR A 269 2.26 23.59 4.04
N VAL A 270 2.56 24.62 4.83
CA VAL A 270 1.98 24.77 6.18
C VAL A 270 0.46 24.81 6.10
N LYS A 271 -0.11 25.57 5.15
CA LYS A 271 -1.56 25.70 4.92
C LYS A 271 -2.19 24.35 4.57
N VAL A 272 -1.62 23.61 3.61
CA VAL A 272 -2.18 22.33 3.15
C VAL A 272 -2.04 21.23 4.19
N ILE A 273 -0.93 21.19 4.91
CA ILE A 273 -0.72 20.19 5.98
C ILE A 273 -1.71 20.41 7.12
N ALA A 274 -1.93 21.64 7.54
CA ALA A 274 -2.93 21.96 8.58
C ALA A 274 -4.32 21.49 8.15
N TYR A 275 -4.73 21.81 6.93
CA TYR A 275 -6.00 21.37 6.37
C TYR A 275 -6.13 19.84 6.32
N LEU A 276 -5.10 19.15 5.84
CA LEU A 276 -5.12 17.70 5.72
C LEU A 276 -5.15 17.01 7.09
N LYS A 277 -4.48 17.56 8.11
CA LYS A 277 -4.55 17.05 9.49
C LYS A 277 -5.97 17.08 10.06
N GLU A 278 -6.76 18.07 9.70
CA GLU A 278 -8.14 18.19 10.16
C GLU A 278 -9.11 17.27 9.40
N ASN A 279 -8.77 16.92 8.14
CA ASN A 279 -9.68 16.23 7.24
C ASN A 279 -9.25 14.80 6.87
N ALA A 280 -7.99 14.42 7.11
CA ALA A 280 -7.51 13.09 6.78
C ALA A 280 -7.88 12.05 7.85
N ILE A 281 -8.13 10.85 7.39
CA ILE A 281 -8.29 9.68 8.24
C ILE A 281 -6.93 9.35 8.87
N ASP A 282 -6.92 8.98 10.14
CA ASP A 282 -5.72 8.48 10.79
C ASP A 282 -5.38 7.08 10.26
N LEU A 283 -4.43 7.03 9.31
CA LEU A 283 -4.01 5.81 8.63
C LEU A 283 -3.51 4.75 9.62
N VAL A 284 -2.72 5.17 10.60
CA VAL A 284 -2.13 4.26 11.58
C VAL A 284 -3.22 3.61 12.41
N LYS A 285 -4.17 4.43 12.85
CA LYS A 285 -5.33 3.97 13.61
C LYS A 285 -6.22 3.03 12.80
N GLU A 286 -6.54 3.36 11.55
CA GLU A 286 -7.35 2.52 10.65
C GLU A 286 -6.70 1.19 10.30
N CYS A 287 -5.38 1.19 10.12
CA CYS A 287 -4.62 -0.01 9.79
C CYS A 287 -4.22 -0.83 11.01
N ALA A 288 -4.48 -0.37 12.22
CA ALA A 288 -3.98 -0.96 13.44
C ALA A 288 -4.36 -2.43 13.61
N TYR A 289 -3.45 -3.18 14.22
CA TYR A 289 -3.72 -4.53 14.68
C TYR A 289 -4.69 -4.48 15.89
N GLN A 290 -5.68 -5.35 15.84
CA GLN A 290 -6.51 -5.63 17.00
C GLN A 290 -6.25 -7.05 17.43
N PRO A 291 -6.02 -7.32 18.73
CA PRO A 291 -5.98 -8.65 19.27
C PRO A 291 -7.23 -9.43 18.85
N TRP A 292 -7.05 -10.69 18.55
CA TRP A 292 -8.19 -11.54 18.18
C TRP A 292 -9.17 -11.64 19.33
N THR A 293 -10.44 -11.52 19.03
CA THR A 293 -11.48 -11.81 20.02
C THR A 293 -11.43 -13.28 20.40
N PRO A 294 -11.99 -13.68 21.55
CA PRO A 294 -12.06 -15.09 21.96
C PRO A 294 -12.71 -15.99 20.88
N GLU A 295 -13.72 -15.49 20.18
CA GLU A 295 -14.41 -16.20 19.11
C GLU A 295 -13.48 -16.44 17.91
N VAL A 296 -12.77 -15.38 17.47
CA VAL A 296 -11.77 -15.49 16.39
C VAL A 296 -10.65 -16.42 16.78
N THR A 297 -10.15 -16.33 18.02
CA THR A 297 -9.10 -17.21 18.54
C THR A 297 -9.55 -18.67 18.53
N THR A 298 -10.78 -18.94 18.96
CA THR A 298 -11.37 -20.28 18.94
C THR A 298 -11.49 -20.80 17.51
N ARG A 299 -12.00 -19.96 16.59
CA ARG A 299 -12.15 -20.33 15.18
C ARG A 299 -10.80 -20.66 14.53
N VAL A 300 -9.77 -19.86 14.80
CA VAL A 300 -8.40 -20.11 14.32
C VAL A 300 -7.83 -21.41 14.88
N ASN A 301 -8.01 -21.68 16.17
CA ASN A 301 -7.52 -22.92 16.79
C ASN A 301 -8.21 -24.14 16.20
N ASN A 302 -9.52 -24.12 16.03
CA ASN A 302 -10.28 -25.20 15.41
C ASN A 302 -9.82 -25.44 13.96
N TRP A 303 -9.58 -24.37 13.20
CA TRP A 303 -9.03 -24.47 11.85
C TRP A 303 -7.64 -25.12 11.86
N ILE A 304 -6.73 -24.70 12.76
CA ILE A 304 -5.39 -25.31 12.92
C ILE A 304 -5.51 -26.81 13.23
N GLU A 305 -6.37 -27.18 14.17
CA GLU A 305 -6.59 -28.58 14.53
C GLU A 305 -7.09 -29.40 13.35
N THR A 306 -8.06 -28.87 12.60
CA THR A 306 -8.58 -29.49 11.38
C THR A 306 -7.48 -29.68 10.34
N VAL A 307 -6.71 -28.63 10.04
CA VAL A 307 -5.59 -28.70 9.10
C VAL A 307 -4.52 -29.70 9.55
N LEU A 308 -4.19 -29.74 10.83
CA LEU A 308 -3.21 -30.68 11.37
C LEU A 308 -3.74 -32.12 11.42
N ALA A 309 -5.04 -32.34 11.56
CA ALA A 309 -5.68 -33.66 11.54
C ALA A 309 -5.73 -34.25 10.11
N LEU A 310 -5.82 -33.45 9.09
CA LEU A 310 -5.76 -33.85 7.68
C LEU A 310 -4.37 -34.38 7.24
N LYS A 311 -3.60 -34.89 8.15
CA LYS A 311 -2.16 -35.26 8.06
C LYS A 311 -1.80 -36.29 6.99
N ASP A 312 -2.75 -36.86 6.29
CA ASP A 312 -2.47 -37.89 5.28
C ASP A 312 -2.74 -37.34 3.89
N PRO A 313 -1.70 -37.04 3.08
CA PRO A 313 -1.88 -36.67 1.70
C PRO A 313 -2.55 -37.74 0.82
N LYS A 314 -2.90 -38.89 1.39
CA LYS A 314 -3.65 -39.97 0.74
C LYS A 314 -5.16 -39.94 0.99
N SER A 315 -5.67 -39.00 1.76
CA SER A 315 -7.11 -38.78 1.90
C SER A 315 -7.61 -37.97 0.75
N GLU A 316 -8.38 -38.57 -0.15
CA GLU A 316 -8.88 -38.04 -1.41
C GLU A 316 -9.92 -36.90 -1.29
N THR A 317 -10.04 -36.29 -0.15
CA THR A 317 -10.93 -35.12 0.04
C THR A 317 -10.10 -33.88 0.30
N ILE A 318 -9.41 -33.42 -0.73
CA ILE A 318 -8.77 -32.10 -0.70
C ILE A 318 -9.90 -31.07 -0.79
N MET A 319 -10.23 -30.43 0.33
CA MET A 319 -10.86 -29.11 0.25
C MET A 319 -9.80 -28.16 -0.34
N VAL A 320 -9.88 -27.96 -1.64
CA VAL A 320 -9.05 -27.01 -2.35
C VAL A 320 -9.31 -25.65 -1.72
N ALA A 321 -8.38 -25.18 -0.88
CA ALA A 321 -8.30 -23.78 -0.56
C ALA A 321 -8.26 -23.02 -1.91
N PRO A 322 -9.00 -21.93 -2.08
CA PRO A 322 -8.92 -21.17 -3.30
C PRO A 322 -7.46 -20.78 -3.49
N THR A 323 -6.85 -21.34 -4.51
CA THR A 323 -5.51 -20.96 -4.95
C THR A 323 -5.59 -19.49 -5.36
N VAL A 324 -5.19 -18.61 -4.48
CA VAL A 324 -4.67 -17.33 -4.92
C VAL A 324 -3.34 -17.70 -5.54
N GLU A 325 -3.32 -17.92 -6.84
CA GLU A 325 -2.08 -17.94 -7.61
C GLU A 325 -1.51 -16.51 -7.63
N GLU A 326 -1.02 -16.06 -6.49
CA GLU A 326 0.15 -15.21 -6.50
C GLU A 326 1.33 -16.17 -6.55
N THR A 327 1.94 -16.30 -7.71
CA THR A 327 3.25 -16.92 -7.84
C THR A 327 4.15 -16.26 -6.80
N PRO A 328 4.61 -16.97 -5.76
CA PRO A 328 5.62 -16.41 -4.87
C PRO A 328 6.85 -16.18 -5.75
N THR A 329 7.26 -14.96 -5.91
CA THR A 329 8.64 -14.70 -6.36
C THR A 329 9.54 -15.37 -5.33
N GLU A 330 10.44 -16.24 -5.79
CA GLU A 330 11.41 -16.98 -4.96
C GLU A 330 12.13 -16.11 -3.93
N ALA A 331 12.24 -14.80 -4.18
CA ALA A 331 12.83 -13.82 -3.28
C ALA A 331 12.18 -13.76 -1.88
N SER A 332 10.87 -14.00 -1.72
CA SER A 332 10.25 -13.91 -0.38
C SER A 332 10.54 -15.12 0.51
N ALA A 333 10.84 -16.26 -0.08
CA ALA A 333 11.18 -17.47 0.67
C ALA A 333 12.66 -17.49 1.04
N ASP A 334 13.53 -17.05 0.13
CA ASP A 334 14.98 -17.01 0.35
C ASP A 334 15.39 -15.88 1.31
N GLU A 335 14.72 -14.74 1.28
CA GLU A 335 14.98 -13.66 2.23
C GLU A 335 14.58 -14.05 3.66
N PHE A 336 13.52 -14.86 3.81
CA PHE A 336 13.11 -15.40 5.10
C PHE A 336 14.00 -16.57 5.55
N LEU A 337 14.50 -17.38 4.60
CA LEU A 337 15.42 -18.48 4.86
C LEU A 337 16.84 -17.98 5.21
N GLY A 338 17.33 -16.95 4.55
CA GLY A 338 18.63 -16.33 4.84
C GLY A 338 18.71 -15.71 6.24
N ILE A 339 17.58 -15.27 6.79
CA ILE A 339 17.51 -14.73 8.16
C ILE A 339 17.50 -15.86 9.21
N MET A 340 17.07 -17.07 8.85
CA MET A 340 16.94 -18.18 9.82
C MET A 340 18.14 -19.11 9.88
N ASP A 341 19.01 -19.15 8.86
CA ASP A 341 20.17 -20.06 8.85
C ASP A 341 21.35 -19.58 9.72
N ASP A 342 21.41 -18.29 10.05
CA ASP A 342 22.56 -17.70 10.79
C ASP A 342 22.24 -17.24 12.22
N GLN A 343 21.01 -17.43 12.76
CA GLN A 343 20.65 -16.87 14.06
C GLN A 343 20.16 -17.93 15.06
N LYS A 344 20.79 -17.92 16.23
CA LYS A 344 20.30 -18.59 17.45
C LYS A 344 18.92 -18.01 17.82
N GLU A 345 18.06 -18.84 18.43
CA GLU A 345 16.66 -18.55 18.75
C GLU A 345 16.36 -17.17 19.41
N ASP A 346 17.40 -16.51 19.94
CA ASP A 346 17.28 -15.24 20.69
C ASP A 346 17.45 -13.96 19.83
N ASP A 347 17.84 -14.07 18.54
CA ASP A 347 18.22 -12.93 17.69
C ASP A 347 17.30 -12.73 16.46
N LEU A 348 16.02 -13.10 16.52
CA LEU A 348 15.08 -12.84 15.42
C LEU A 348 14.70 -11.35 15.38
N PRO A 349 14.99 -10.63 14.29
CA PRO A 349 14.52 -9.26 14.13
C PRO A 349 13.01 -9.26 13.85
N PHE A 350 12.26 -8.49 14.60
CA PHE A 350 10.83 -8.23 14.45
C PHE A 350 10.58 -6.78 14.07
#